data_efded2661487c1a66658c5311d1c7f5e
#
_entry.id   efded2661487c1a66658c5311d1c7f5e
#
_cell.length_a   1.000
_cell.length_b   1.000
_cell.length_c   1.000
_cell.angle_alpha   90.00
_cell.angle_beta   90.00
_cell.angle_gamma   90.00
#
_symmetry.space_group_name_H-M   'P 1'
#
loop_
_entity.id
_entity.type
_entity.pdbx_description
1 polymer ?
#
loop_
_entity_poly.entity_id
_entity_poly.type
_entity_poly.pdbx_seq_one_letter_code
_entity_poly.pdbx_strand_id
1 'polypeptide(L)'
;MAVTRINHCWIPMPDGSRLGARLWLPDSEKSCPAILEYLPYRKDDYTAKRDSNTIAHFAKHQYACVRVDMRGSGSSDGVLYDEYTDQEIDDGVAVIEWIAAQPWCNGKVATMGISWGGITGLQLAQRAPSALKTIIVLGATDQRYYDDAGYYLGCLVGQTLGWAAIMFGYNTRPPDPELVCQKWKTLWLERLENTPHYLECWFEHQHNDDYWLNNSVDTDYDAIKI
;
A
#
# COMPACT_ATOMS: atom_id res chain seq x y z
N MET A 1 24.20 -5.02 -13.05
CA MET A 1 23.94 -3.62 -13.41
C MET A 1 23.95 -2.79 -12.13
N ALA A 2 24.47 -1.57 -12.16
CA ALA A 2 24.40 -0.66 -11.04
C ALA A 2 22.94 -0.21 -10.82
N VAL A 3 22.63 0.13 -9.59
CA VAL A 3 21.28 0.54 -9.17
C VAL A 3 21.43 1.80 -8.31
N THR A 4 20.76 2.86 -8.70
CA THR A 4 20.65 4.08 -7.91
C THR A 4 19.49 3.93 -6.93
N ARG A 5 19.74 4.12 -5.65
CA ARG A 5 18.72 4.12 -4.59
C ARG A 5 18.41 5.56 -4.17
N ILE A 6 17.14 5.93 -4.27
CA ILE A 6 16.60 7.18 -3.70
C ILE A 6 15.87 6.79 -2.42
N ASN A 7 16.44 7.14 -1.28
CA ASN A 7 15.93 6.69 0.02
C ASN A 7 14.57 7.26 0.34
N HIS A 8 14.28 8.47 -0.13
CA HIS A 8 12.99 9.11 0.06
C HIS A 8 12.68 10.07 -1.09
N CYS A 9 11.45 10.04 -1.54
CA CYS A 9 10.82 11.09 -2.35
C CYS A 9 9.34 11.20 -1.97
N TRP A 10 8.75 12.35 -2.29
CA TRP A 10 7.33 12.60 -2.12
C TRP A 10 6.58 12.35 -3.42
N ILE A 11 5.47 11.60 -3.33
CA ILE A 11 4.49 11.47 -4.40
C ILE A 11 3.32 12.40 -4.04
N PRO A 12 3.06 13.44 -4.84
CA PRO A 12 1.92 14.33 -4.60
C PRO A 12 0.60 13.63 -4.96
N MET A 13 -0.39 13.77 -4.09
CA MET A 13 -1.74 13.27 -4.32
C MET A 13 -2.65 14.39 -4.82
N PRO A 14 -3.76 14.07 -5.51
CA PRO A 14 -4.68 15.07 -6.06
C PRO A 14 -5.27 16.04 -5.04
N ASP A 15 -5.41 15.61 -3.79
CA ASP A 15 -5.93 16.41 -2.66
C ASP A 15 -4.88 17.30 -1.98
N GLY A 16 -3.63 17.28 -2.47
CA GLY A 16 -2.50 18.01 -1.91
C GLY A 16 -1.73 17.28 -0.81
N SER A 17 -2.18 16.10 -0.38
CA SER A 17 -1.42 15.22 0.51
C SER A 17 -0.20 14.66 -0.22
N ARG A 18 0.75 14.06 0.53
CA ARG A 18 1.95 13.47 -0.04
C ARG A 18 2.17 12.09 0.54
N LEU A 19 2.51 11.14 -0.32
CA LEU A 19 2.93 9.82 0.11
C LEU A 19 4.45 9.68 0.05
N GLY A 20 5.02 9.05 1.07
CA GLY A 20 6.45 8.81 1.16
C GLY A 20 6.85 7.55 0.39
N ALA A 21 7.79 7.70 -0.54
CA ALA A 21 8.28 6.61 -1.37
C ALA A 21 9.79 6.41 -1.27
N ARG A 22 10.24 5.21 -1.61
CA ARG A 22 11.64 4.86 -1.85
C ARG A 22 11.76 4.22 -3.22
N LEU A 23 12.80 4.58 -3.98
CA LEU A 23 13.01 4.08 -5.33
C LEU A 23 14.34 3.35 -5.45
N TRP A 24 14.34 2.32 -6.29
CA TRP A 24 15.54 1.66 -6.81
C TRP A 24 15.47 1.70 -8.34
N LEU A 25 16.34 2.48 -8.95
CA LEU A 25 16.34 2.73 -10.38
C LEU A 25 17.54 2.02 -11.00
N PRO A 26 17.33 1.21 -12.07
CA PRO A 26 18.43 0.70 -12.86
C PRO A 26 19.28 1.85 -13.40
N ASP A 27 20.59 1.71 -13.34
CA ASP A 27 21.51 2.66 -13.98
C ASP A 27 21.52 2.39 -15.51
N SER A 28 20.56 3.01 -16.18
CA SER A 28 20.27 2.82 -17.61
C SER A 28 19.80 4.12 -18.23
N GLU A 29 20.26 4.41 -19.46
CA GLU A 29 19.77 5.53 -20.26
C GLU A 29 18.35 5.30 -20.81
N LYS A 30 17.88 4.06 -20.79
CA LYS A 30 16.56 3.68 -21.30
C LYS A 30 15.55 3.61 -20.16
N SER A 31 14.35 4.13 -20.39
CA SER A 31 13.21 3.91 -19.52
C SER A 31 12.86 2.42 -19.43
N CYS A 32 12.40 1.98 -18.27
CA CYS A 32 12.10 0.57 -17.97
C CYS A 32 10.72 0.42 -17.34
N PRO A 33 10.15 -0.80 -17.31
CA PRO A 33 8.91 -1.02 -16.57
C PRO A 33 9.15 -0.86 -15.05
N ALA A 34 8.10 -0.50 -14.34
CA ALA A 34 8.16 -0.31 -12.89
C ALA A 34 7.42 -1.42 -12.13
N ILE A 35 7.91 -1.72 -10.92
CA ILE A 35 7.23 -2.57 -9.95
C ILE A 35 6.92 -1.71 -8.72
N LEU A 36 5.64 -1.60 -8.40
CA LEU A 36 5.14 -0.91 -7.21
C LEU A 36 4.86 -1.92 -6.10
N GLU A 37 5.37 -1.66 -4.91
CA GLU A 37 4.89 -2.25 -3.67
C GLU A 37 4.24 -1.15 -2.81
N TYR A 38 2.93 -1.25 -2.62
CA TYR A 38 2.08 -0.27 -1.95
C TYR A 38 1.37 -0.94 -0.77
N LEU A 39 1.76 -0.60 0.44
CA LEU A 39 1.24 -1.24 1.66
C LEU A 39 1.59 -0.41 2.92
N PRO A 40 0.90 -0.64 4.07
CA PRO A 40 1.05 0.20 5.25
C PRO A 40 2.18 -0.21 6.21
N TYR A 41 3.03 -1.15 5.84
CA TYR A 41 4.01 -1.75 6.77
C TYR A 41 5.31 -0.97 6.91
N ARG A 42 5.32 0.35 6.70
CA ARG A 42 6.40 1.29 6.99
C ARG A 42 7.75 0.92 6.33
N LYS A 43 8.06 1.58 5.22
CA LYS A 43 9.27 1.35 4.41
C LYS A 43 10.60 1.58 5.13
N ASP A 44 10.60 2.39 6.21
CA ASP A 44 11.83 2.80 6.88
C ASP A 44 12.17 1.93 8.10
N ASP A 45 11.22 1.13 8.59
CA ASP A 45 11.48 0.26 9.75
C ASP A 45 11.10 -1.21 9.49
N TYR A 46 9.85 -1.59 9.51
CA TYR A 46 9.45 -3.00 9.54
C TYR A 46 9.83 -3.77 8.27
N THR A 47 9.59 -3.20 7.09
CA THR A 47 9.89 -3.89 5.81
C THR A 47 11.28 -3.59 5.25
N ALA A 48 12.01 -2.65 5.82
CA ALA A 48 13.27 -2.14 5.27
C ALA A 48 14.31 -3.23 4.94
N LYS A 49 14.46 -4.24 5.81
CA LYS A 49 15.42 -5.33 5.60
C LYS A 49 14.99 -6.25 4.46
N ARG A 50 13.71 -6.60 4.39
CA ARG A 50 13.14 -7.40 3.30
C ARG A 50 13.29 -6.67 1.96
N ASP A 51 12.90 -5.41 1.92
CA ASP A 51 12.91 -4.58 0.72
C ASP A 51 14.32 -4.44 0.14
N SER A 52 15.33 -4.27 1.00
CA SER A 52 16.72 -4.16 0.56
C SER A 52 17.24 -5.39 -0.19
N ASN A 53 16.70 -6.57 0.07
CA ASN A 53 17.07 -7.81 -0.58
C ASN A 53 16.24 -8.09 -1.83
N THR A 54 14.90 -8.07 -1.69
CA THR A 54 13.96 -8.46 -2.75
C THR A 54 13.87 -7.40 -3.84
N ILE A 55 13.65 -6.16 -3.45
CA ILE A 55 13.44 -5.05 -4.39
C ILE A 55 14.72 -4.75 -5.18
N ALA A 56 15.87 -4.77 -4.51
CA ALA A 56 17.15 -4.56 -5.19
C ALA A 56 17.46 -5.63 -6.24
N HIS A 57 16.93 -6.85 -6.10
CA HIS A 57 17.07 -7.90 -7.10
C HIS A 57 16.37 -7.51 -8.41
N PHE A 58 15.13 -7.08 -8.37
CA PHE A 58 14.38 -6.66 -9.56
C PHE A 58 15.03 -5.45 -10.25
N ALA A 59 15.53 -4.49 -9.48
CA ALA A 59 16.22 -3.34 -10.06
C ALA A 59 17.47 -3.72 -10.86
N LYS A 60 18.22 -4.75 -10.44
CA LYS A 60 19.34 -5.29 -11.22
C LYS A 60 18.92 -5.95 -12.53
N HIS A 61 17.62 -6.30 -12.67
CA HIS A 61 17.04 -6.95 -13.85
C HIS A 61 16.20 -5.99 -14.70
N GLN A 62 16.52 -4.69 -14.68
CA GLN A 62 15.89 -3.67 -15.54
C GLN A 62 14.45 -3.33 -15.16
N TYR A 63 14.07 -3.45 -13.88
CA TYR A 63 12.82 -2.94 -13.38
C TYR A 63 13.08 -1.76 -12.44
N ALA A 64 12.45 -0.63 -12.67
CA ALA A 64 12.40 0.40 -11.64
C ALA A 64 11.49 -0.10 -10.51
N CYS A 65 11.92 0.03 -9.28
CA CYS A 65 11.13 -0.46 -8.13
C CYS A 65 10.77 0.70 -7.23
N VAL A 66 9.51 0.77 -6.84
CA VAL A 66 8.95 1.83 -6.00
C VAL A 66 8.25 1.22 -4.81
N ARG A 67 8.70 1.57 -3.61
CA ARG A 67 8.07 1.20 -2.35
C ARG A 67 7.39 2.42 -1.75
N VAL A 68 6.10 2.36 -1.57
CA VAL A 68 5.29 3.49 -1.09
C VAL A 68 4.63 3.12 0.24
N ASP A 69 4.73 4.00 1.21
CA ASP A 69 3.91 3.93 2.42
C ASP A 69 2.53 4.51 2.11
N MET A 70 1.48 3.79 2.45
CA MET A 70 0.09 4.25 2.31
C MET A 70 -0.17 5.51 3.13
N ARG A 71 -1.22 6.24 2.79
CA ARG A 71 -1.73 7.38 3.58
C ARG A 71 -1.84 6.98 5.07
N GLY A 72 -1.38 7.84 5.96
CA GLY A 72 -1.39 7.58 7.40
C GLY A 72 -0.32 6.60 7.89
N SER A 73 0.48 6.00 7.00
CA SER A 73 1.57 5.10 7.37
C SER A 73 2.94 5.73 7.12
N GLY A 74 3.95 5.30 7.89
CA GLY A 74 5.33 5.75 7.73
C GLY A 74 5.45 7.26 7.78
N SER A 75 6.05 7.86 6.75
CA SER A 75 6.19 9.31 6.62
C SER A 75 5.10 9.96 5.76
N SER A 76 4.16 9.18 5.20
CA SER A 76 3.04 9.70 4.41
C SER A 76 2.11 10.58 5.23
N ASP A 77 1.53 11.60 4.59
CA ASP A 77 0.56 12.49 5.24
C ASP A 77 -0.74 11.73 5.59
N GLY A 78 -1.55 12.28 6.50
CA GLY A 78 -2.88 11.79 6.86
C GLY A 78 -2.92 10.66 7.89
N VAL A 79 -4.11 10.06 8.00
CA VAL A 79 -4.46 8.98 8.94
C VAL A 79 -5.03 7.80 8.14
N LEU A 80 -4.74 6.59 8.56
CA LEU A 80 -5.32 5.38 8.01
C LEU A 80 -6.50 4.97 8.90
N TYR A 81 -7.71 5.12 8.37
CA TYR A 81 -8.94 4.94 9.16
C TYR A 81 -9.44 3.50 9.22
N ASP A 82 -9.18 2.71 8.17
CA ASP A 82 -9.60 1.31 8.09
C ASP A 82 -8.80 0.57 7.02
N GLU A 83 -9.02 -0.73 6.89
CA GLU A 83 -8.46 -1.57 5.84
C GLU A 83 -9.22 -1.40 4.52
N TYR A 84 -8.48 -1.34 3.41
CA TYR A 84 -9.00 -1.45 2.05
C TYR A 84 -10.08 -0.41 1.70
N THR A 85 -9.88 0.81 2.18
CA THR A 85 -10.81 1.92 1.91
C THR A 85 -10.71 2.40 0.45
N ASP A 86 -11.79 3.02 -0.05
CA ASP A 86 -11.77 3.65 -1.39
C ASP A 86 -10.65 4.68 -1.52
N GLN A 87 -10.36 5.45 -0.46
CA GLN A 87 -9.26 6.42 -0.46
C GLN A 87 -7.91 5.75 -0.66
N GLU A 88 -7.69 4.58 -0.05
CA GLU A 88 -6.46 3.80 -0.23
C GLU A 88 -6.30 3.39 -1.69
N ILE A 89 -7.37 2.93 -2.31
CA ILE A 89 -7.36 2.46 -3.69
C ILE A 89 -7.18 3.63 -4.65
N ASP A 90 -7.87 4.74 -4.43
CA ASP A 90 -7.75 5.95 -5.25
C ASP A 90 -6.33 6.54 -5.17
N ASP A 91 -5.73 6.57 -3.97
CA ASP A 91 -4.32 6.92 -3.81
C ASP A 91 -3.40 5.96 -4.58
N GLY A 92 -3.68 4.65 -4.52
CA GLY A 92 -2.91 3.64 -5.25
C GLY A 92 -2.97 3.83 -6.78
N VAL A 93 -4.14 4.18 -7.32
CA VAL A 93 -4.30 4.55 -8.75
C VAL A 93 -3.45 5.78 -9.08
N ALA A 94 -3.54 6.84 -8.26
CA ALA A 94 -2.75 8.04 -8.45
C ALA A 94 -1.23 7.77 -8.40
N VAL A 95 -0.79 6.89 -7.52
CA VAL A 95 0.61 6.42 -7.46
C VAL A 95 1.03 5.71 -8.73
N ILE A 96 0.20 4.82 -9.28
CA ILE A 96 0.46 4.11 -10.54
C ILE A 96 0.61 5.13 -11.69
N GLU A 97 -0.28 6.11 -11.78
CA GLU A 97 -0.23 7.15 -12.79
C GLU A 97 1.01 8.05 -12.64
N TRP A 98 1.35 8.42 -11.41
CA TRP A 98 2.56 9.17 -11.14
C TRP A 98 3.82 8.41 -11.58
N ILE A 99 3.92 7.11 -11.26
CA ILE A 99 5.04 6.26 -11.68
C ILE A 99 5.13 6.19 -13.20
N ALA A 100 4.00 5.97 -13.88
CA ALA A 100 3.96 5.85 -15.34
C ALA A 100 4.42 7.13 -16.06
N ALA A 101 4.19 8.30 -15.45
CA ALA A 101 4.60 9.60 -15.98
C ALA A 101 6.08 9.94 -15.73
N GLN A 102 6.82 9.15 -14.97
CA GLN A 102 8.22 9.46 -14.67
C GLN A 102 9.13 9.20 -15.87
N PRO A 103 10.18 10.02 -16.09
CA PRO A 103 11.08 9.87 -17.24
C PRO A 103 11.85 8.56 -17.25
N TRP A 104 12.04 7.92 -16.10
CA TRP A 104 12.68 6.60 -15.99
C TRP A 104 11.71 5.43 -16.22
N CYS A 105 10.39 5.67 -16.27
CA CYS A 105 9.36 4.65 -16.51
C CYS A 105 8.95 4.64 -17.98
N ASN A 106 8.74 3.45 -18.54
CA ASN A 106 8.26 3.28 -19.93
C ASN A 106 6.72 3.23 -20.04
N GLY A 107 6.00 3.70 -18.99
CA GLY A 107 4.55 3.72 -18.93
C GLY A 107 3.89 2.39 -18.54
N LYS A 108 4.68 1.37 -18.18
CA LYS A 108 4.18 0.06 -17.74
C LYS A 108 4.50 -0.16 -16.28
N VAL A 109 3.48 -0.41 -15.47
CA VAL A 109 3.58 -0.64 -14.03
C VAL A 109 3.02 -2.03 -13.70
N ALA A 110 3.73 -2.74 -12.84
CA ALA A 110 3.25 -3.93 -12.16
C ALA A 110 3.06 -3.61 -10.67
N THR A 111 2.12 -4.24 -10.00
CA THR A 111 2.11 -4.28 -8.53
C THR A 111 2.64 -5.62 -8.03
N MET A 112 3.33 -5.59 -6.90
CA MET A 112 3.73 -6.77 -6.15
C MET A 112 3.43 -6.53 -4.69
N GLY A 113 2.66 -7.42 -4.06
CA GLY A 113 2.29 -7.25 -2.67
C GLY A 113 2.05 -8.56 -1.95
N ILE A 114 2.33 -8.53 -0.65
CA ILE A 114 2.02 -9.62 0.27
C ILE A 114 0.94 -9.17 1.24
N SER A 115 0.02 -10.07 1.60
CA SER A 115 -1.05 -9.82 2.56
C SER A 115 -1.86 -8.57 2.14
N TRP A 116 -1.94 -7.53 2.95
CA TRP A 116 -2.59 -6.26 2.60
C TRP A 116 -2.21 -5.75 1.21
N GLY A 117 -0.91 -5.68 0.90
CA GLY A 117 -0.47 -5.23 -0.42
C GLY A 117 -0.89 -6.16 -1.57
N GLY A 118 -1.15 -7.43 -1.29
CA GLY A 118 -1.70 -8.38 -2.25
C GLY A 118 -3.18 -8.11 -2.52
N ILE A 119 -3.98 -7.88 -1.48
CA ILE A 119 -5.41 -7.51 -1.58
C ILE A 119 -5.54 -6.18 -2.32
N THR A 120 -4.79 -5.15 -1.91
CA THR A 120 -4.77 -3.85 -2.61
C THR A 120 -4.36 -4.00 -4.08
N GLY A 121 -3.43 -4.90 -4.40
CA GLY A 121 -3.04 -5.22 -5.78
C GLY A 121 -4.21 -5.75 -6.61
N LEU A 122 -5.05 -6.63 -6.05
CA LEU A 122 -6.27 -7.13 -6.68
C LEU A 122 -7.30 -6.02 -6.89
N GLN A 123 -7.51 -5.18 -5.87
CA GLN A 123 -8.44 -4.04 -5.93
C GLN A 123 -8.01 -3.00 -6.98
N LEU A 124 -6.70 -2.72 -7.06
CA LEU A 124 -6.15 -1.86 -8.12
C LEU A 124 -6.34 -2.46 -9.52
N ALA A 125 -6.29 -3.79 -9.65
CA ALA A 125 -6.59 -4.46 -10.92
C ALA A 125 -8.06 -4.31 -11.32
N GLN A 126 -9.00 -4.30 -10.37
CA GLN A 126 -10.42 -3.99 -10.66
C GLN A 126 -10.62 -2.54 -11.12
N ARG A 127 -9.87 -1.57 -10.57
CA ARG A 127 -9.90 -0.18 -11.05
C ARG A 127 -9.26 -0.02 -12.43
N ALA A 128 -8.48 -1.02 -12.87
CA ALA A 128 -7.90 -1.14 -14.20
C ALA A 128 -7.21 0.14 -14.72
N PRO A 129 -6.32 0.83 -13.93
CA PRO A 129 -5.62 1.99 -14.45
C PRO A 129 -4.76 1.59 -15.65
N SER A 130 -4.77 2.40 -16.71
CA SER A 130 -4.23 2.03 -18.02
C SER A 130 -2.75 1.63 -18.01
N ALA A 131 -1.97 2.14 -17.06
CA ALA A 131 -0.56 1.83 -16.89
C ALA A 131 -0.32 0.48 -16.19
N LEU A 132 -1.26 -0.04 -15.40
CA LEU A 132 -1.14 -1.33 -14.74
C LEU A 132 -1.20 -2.48 -15.76
N LYS A 133 -0.20 -3.37 -15.76
CA LYS A 133 -0.06 -4.44 -16.76
C LYS A 133 -0.03 -5.83 -16.16
N THR A 134 0.24 -5.96 -14.89
CA THR A 134 0.24 -7.23 -14.17
C THR A 134 0.28 -6.99 -12.67
N ILE A 135 -0.14 -8.00 -11.92
CA ILE A 135 -0.07 -8.02 -10.46
C ILE A 135 0.61 -9.31 -9.99
N ILE A 136 1.33 -9.23 -8.90
CA ILE A 136 1.89 -10.37 -8.17
C ILE A 136 1.31 -10.34 -6.77
N VAL A 137 0.46 -11.31 -6.46
CA VAL A 137 -0.28 -11.41 -5.21
C VAL A 137 0.27 -12.57 -4.39
N LEU A 138 0.66 -12.28 -3.16
CA LEU A 138 1.26 -13.27 -2.25
C LEU A 138 0.49 -13.28 -0.93
N GLY A 139 -0.01 -14.47 -0.54
CA GLY A 139 -0.65 -14.67 0.77
C GLY A 139 -1.76 -13.64 1.05
N ALA A 140 -2.68 -13.48 0.11
CA ALA A 140 -3.78 -12.54 0.16
C ALA A 140 -5.06 -13.21 -0.35
N THR A 141 -6.19 -12.61 -0.06
CA THR A 141 -7.52 -13.06 -0.46
C THR A 141 -8.17 -12.11 -1.45
N ASP A 142 -9.16 -12.57 -2.17
CA ASP A 142 -10.07 -11.78 -2.99
C ASP A 142 -11.44 -11.55 -2.30
N GLN A 143 -11.65 -12.17 -1.12
CA GLN A 143 -12.91 -12.13 -0.38
C GLN A 143 -12.66 -11.85 1.11
N ARG A 144 -13.11 -10.67 1.57
CA ARG A 144 -12.77 -10.14 2.90
C ARG A 144 -13.47 -10.85 4.06
N TYR A 145 -14.68 -11.35 3.87
CA TYR A 145 -15.48 -11.95 4.95
C TYR A 145 -15.18 -13.43 5.19
N TYR A 146 -14.86 -14.17 4.14
CA TYR A 146 -14.67 -15.62 4.25
C TYR A 146 -13.22 -16.06 4.39
N ASP A 147 -12.26 -15.23 3.97
CA ASP A 147 -10.86 -15.64 3.88
C ASP A 147 -9.84 -14.54 4.20
N ASP A 148 -10.17 -13.62 5.08
CA ASP A 148 -9.22 -12.57 5.53
C ASP A 148 -8.75 -12.82 6.98
N ALA A 149 -7.74 -12.06 7.41
CA ALA A 149 -7.17 -12.14 8.75
C ALA A 149 -8.16 -11.78 9.87
N GLY A 150 -9.16 -10.94 9.57
CA GLY A 150 -10.22 -10.54 10.50
C GLY A 150 -11.33 -11.57 10.62
N TYR A 151 -11.79 -12.09 9.48
CA TYR A 151 -12.85 -13.08 9.38
C TYR A 151 -12.41 -14.27 8.54
N TYR A 152 -12.67 -15.45 9.01
CA TYR A 152 -12.38 -16.69 8.28
C TYR A 152 -13.59 -17.62 8.31
N LEU A 153 -14.04 -18.05 7.15
CA LEU A 153 -15.29 -18.81 6.95
C LEU A 153 -16.51 -18.14 7.60
N GLY A 154 -16.56 -16.80 7.56
CA GLY A 154 -17.64 -16.03 8.15
C GLY A 154 -17.60 -15.95 9.68
N CYS A 155 -16.50 -16.29 10.30
CA CYS A 155 -16.33 -16.23 11.74
C CYS A 155 -15.19 -15.31 12.13
N LEU A 156 -15.42 -14.46 13.13
CA LEU A 156 -14.37 -13.68 13.75
C LEU A 156 -13.34 -14.62 14.40
N VAL A 157 -12.10 -14.53 13.99
CA VAL A 157 -11.04 -15.45 14.44
C VAL A 157 -10.18 -14.87 15.55
N GLY A 158 -9.57 -15.73 16.37
CA GLY A 158 -8.82 -15.30 17.54
C GLY A 158 -7.59 -14.43 17.25
N GLN A 159 -7.01 -14.50 16.06
CA GLN A 159 -5.89 -13.65 15.64
C GLN A 159 -6.29 -12.21 15.33
N THR A 160 -7.58 -11.93 15.17
CA THR A 160 -8.13 -10.60 14.83
C THR A 160 -7.69 -9.53 15.82
N LEU A 161 -7.77 -9.82 17.12
CA LEU A 161 -7.33 -8.89 18.17
C LEU A 161 -5.84 -8.56 18.03
N GLY A 162 -5.01 -9.58 17.79
CA GLY A 162 -3.56 -9.41 17.63
C GLY A 162 -3.24 -8.57 16.39
N TRP A 163 -3.93 -8.82 15.28
CA TRP A 163 -3.76 -8.06 14.04
C TRP A 163 -4.18 -6.60 14.20
N ALA A 164 -5.38 -6.34 14.73
CA ALA A 164 -5.85 -4.98 14.97
C ALA A 164 -4.91 -4.19 15.90
N ALA A 165 -4.39 -4.83 16.96
CA ALA A 165 -3.43 -4.21 17.87
C ALA A 165 -2.10 -3.89 17.20
N ILE A 166 -1.60 -4.76 16.32
CA ILE A 166 -0.38 -4.52 15.53
C ILE A 166 -0.58 -3.33 14.61
N MET A 167 -1.68 -3.28 13.87
CA MET A 167 -1.95 -2.18 12.93
C MET A 167 -2.20 -0.87 13.66
N PHE A 168 -2.91 -0.89 14.78
CA PHE A 168 -3.03 0.29 15.64
C PHE A 168 -1.65 0.80 16.08
N GLY A 169 -0.77 -0.12 16.52
CA GLY A 169 0.60 0.21 16.88
C GLY A 169 1.42 0.79 15.72
N TYR A 170 1.23 0.33 14.47
CA TYR A 170 1.91 0.91 13.31
C TYR A 170 1.37 2.26 12.90
N ASN A 171 0.06 2.41 12.87
CA ASN A 171 -0.61 3.62 12.39
C ASN A 171 -0.46 4.80 13.36
N THR A 172 -0.33 4.53 14.66
CA THR A 172 -0.12 5.56 15.69
C THR A 172 1.35 5.95 15.89
N ARG A 173 2.31 5.35 15.17
CA ARG A 173 3.72 5.73 15.27
C ARG A 173 4.01 7.07 14.59
N PRO A 174 5.00 7.84 15.10
CA PRO A 174 5.39 9.09 14.45
C PRO A 174 5.94 8.86 13.04
N PRO A 175 5.78 9.83 12.15
CA PRO A 175 6.58 9.90 10.93
C PRO A 175 8.05 10.20 11.28
N ASP A 176 8.95 9.99 10.32
CA ASP A 176 10.35 10.31 10.50
C ASP A 176 10.56 11.84 10.60
N PRO A 177 11.08 12.35 11.74
CA PRO A 177 11.32 13.77 11.92
C PRO A 177 12.30 14.38 10.89
N GLU A 178 13.26 13.60 10.38
CA GLU A 178 14.22 14.07 9.37
C GLU A 178 13.54 14.34 8.03
N LEU A 179 12.46 13.62 7.72
CA LEU A 179 11.72 13.74 6.46
C LEU A 179 10.61 14.79 6.52
N VAL A 180 9.89 14.87 7.63
CA VAL A 180 8.73 15.79 7.77
C VAL A 180 9.06 17.06 8.56
N CYS A 181 10.29 17.18 9.06
CA CYS A 181 10.81 18.36 9.77
C CYS A 181 9.90 18.78 10.95
N GLN A 182 9.63 20.07 11.09
CA GLN A 182 8.86 20.64 12.19
C GLN A 182 7.43 20.07 12.32
N LYS A 183 6.89 19.44 11.29
CA LYS A 183 5.53 18.89 11.28
C LYS A 183 5.40 17.54 11.99
N TRP A 184 6.52 16.84 12.31
CA TRP A 184 6.46 15.47 12.81
C TRP A 184 5.58 15.31 14.06
N LYS A 185 5.65 16.28 14.97
CA LYS A 185 4.90 16.24 16.22
C LYS A 185 3.39 16.44 16.00
N THR A 186 3.02 17.38 15.14
CA THR A 186 1.62 17.64 14.78
C THR A 186 1.02 16.43 14.07
N LEU A 187 1.71 15.87 13.09
CA LEU A 187 1.28 14.66 12.38
C LEU A 187 1.16 13.45 13.31
N TRP A 188 2.07 13.34 14.27
CA TRP A 188 2.00 12.26 15.26
C TRP A 188 0.80 12.40 16.20
N LEU A 189 0.58 13.60 16.73
CA LEU A 189 -0.59 13.87 17.59
C LEU A 189 -1.90 13.63 16.84
N GLU A 190 -1.99 14.06 15.59
CA GLU A 190 -3.15 13.79 14.74
C GLU A 190 -3.42 12.28 14.60
N ARG A 191 -2.38 11.46 14.39
CA ARG A 191 -2.51 9.99 14.34
C ARG A 191 -2.94 9.40 15.67
N LEU A 192 -2.37 9.86 16.79
CA LEU A 192 -2.73 9.39 18.13
C LEU A 192 -4.19 9.70 18.48
N GLU A 193 -4.70 10.83 18.01
CA GLU A 193 -6.07 11.29 18.31
C GLU A 193 -7.11 10.67 17.38
N ASN A 194 -6.74 10.36 16.12
CA ASN A 194 -7.71 10.03 15.08
C ASN A 194 -7.58 8.60 14.51
N THR A 195 -6.53 7.83 14.83
CA THR A 195 -6.44 6.44 14.38
C THR A 195 -7.44 5.58 15.14
N PRO A 196 -8.43 4.98 14.46
CA PRO A 196 -9.40 4.12 15.11
C PRO A 196 -8.79 2.77 15.45
N HIS A 197 -9.45 2.05 16.34
CA HIS A 197 -9.16 0.64 16.58
C HIS A 197 -10.07 -0.20 15.67
N TYR A 198 -9.53 -0.91 14.70
CA TYR A 198 -10.31 -1.64 13.69
C TYR A 198 -11.34 -2.61 14.25
N LEU A 199 -11.11 -3.17 15.45
CA LEU A 199 -12.08 -4.06 16.09
C LEU A 199 -13.44 -3.40 16.34
N GLU A 200 -13.49 -2.09 16.56
CA GLU A 200 -14.77 -1.40 16.78
C GLU A 200 -15.65 -1.57 15.54
N CYS A 201 -15.11 -1.28 14.37
CA CYS A 201 -15.80 -1.46 13.10
C CYS A 201 -16.13 -2.93 12.82
N TRP A 202 -15.16 -3.84 13.00
CA TRP A 202 -15.38 -5.27 12.70
C TRP A 202 -16.42 -5.91 13.61
N PHE A 203 -16.55 -5.50 14.85
CA PHE A 203 -17.58 -6.00 15.75
C PHE A 203 -18.99 -5.51 15.41
N GLU A 204 -19.11 -4.36 14.75
CA GLU A 204 -20.39 -3.87 14.24
C GLU A 204 -20.86 -4.63 12.99
N HIS A 205 -19.94 -5.23 12.23
CA HIS A 205 -20.17 -5.92 10.97
C HIS A 205 -19.94 -7.44 11.09
N GLN A 206 -20.77 -8.13 11.90
CA GLN A 206 -20.63 -9.57 12.14
C GLN A 206 -21.30 -10.45 11.07
N HIS A 207 -21.94 -9.89 10.07
CA HIS A 207 -22.54 -10.56 8.94
C HIS A 207 -21.88 -10.12 7.65
N ASN A 208 -22.01 -10.93 6.60
CA ASN A 208 -21.52 -10.55 5.26
C ASN A 208 -22.41 -9.46 4.66
N ASP A 209 -22.22 -8.25 5.13
CA ASP A 209 -22.94 -7.04 4.71
C ASP A 209 -22.09 -6.19 3.74
N ASP A 210 -22.61 -5.03 3.37
CA ASP A 210 -21.97 -4.13 2.40
C ASP A 210 -20.57 -3.68 2.83
N TYR A 211 -20.25 -3.67 4.12
CA TYR A 211 -18.92 -3.35 4.61
C TYR A 211 -17.86 -4.34 4.10
N TRP A 212 -18.16 -5.64 4.14
CA TRP A 212 -17.25 -6.68 3.66
C TRP A 212 -17.31 -6.85 2.15
N LEU A 213 -18.49 -6.65 1.54
CA LEU A 213 -18.67 -6.71 0.09
C LEU A 213 -17.93 -5.55 -0.60
N ASN A 214 -17.90 -4.38 0.02
CA ASN A 214 -17.12 -3.26 -0.46
C ASN A 214 -15.64 -3.65 -0.50
N ASN A 215 -15.05 -3.50 -1.68
CA ASN A 215 -13.66 -3.82 -1.93
C ASN A 215 -13.28 -5.33 -1.78
N SER A 216 -14.25 -6.24 -1.69
CA SER A 216 -14.04 -7.65 -2.00
C SER A 216 -14.04 -7.85 -3.51
N VAL A 217 -13.00 -8.48 -4.03
CA VAL A 217 -12.73 -8.54 -5.48
C VAL A 217 -13.58 -9.59 -6.19
N ASP A 218 -13.99 -10.63 -5.46
CA ASP A 218 -14.87 -11.69 -5.96
C ASP A 218 -16.27 -11.20 -6.37
N THR A 219 -16.64 -9.98 -5.99
CA THR A 219 -17.90 -9.35 -6.40
C THR A 219 -17.95 -8.97 -7.88
N ASP A 220 -16.80 -8.72 -8.51
CA ASP A 220 -16.71 -8.37 -9.94
C ASP A 220 -15.31 -8.68 -10.52
N TYR A 221 -15.07 -9.91 -10.92
CA TYR A 221 -13.86 -10.28 -11.64
C TYR A 221 -13.78 -9.73 -13.05
N ASP A 222 -14.94 -9.43 -13.66
CA ASP A 222 -15.00 -8.90 -15.03
C ASP A 222 -14.46 -7.47 -15.14
N ALA A 223 -14.34 -6.76 -14.02
CA ALA A 223 -13.68 -5.46 -13.98
C ALA A 223 -12.16 -5.53 -14.19
N ILE A 224 -11.52 -6.68 -13.92
CA ILE A 224 -10.07 -6.86 -14.09
C ILE A 224 -9.72 -6.92 -15.57
N LYS A 225 -8.96 -5.94 -16.05
CA LYS A 225 -8.59 -5.77 -17.48
C LYS A 225 -7.08 -5.65 -17.70
N ILE A 226 -6.25 -6.38 -16.96
CA ILE A 226 -4.79 -6.35 -17.03
C ILE A 226 -4.22 -7.62 -17.62
#